data_c9445c2d5b6e0da805b41af0fffeb6f5
#
_entry.id   c9445c2d5b6e0da805b41af0fffeb6f5
#
_cell.length_a   1.000
_cell.length_b   1.000
_cell.length_c   1.000
_cell.angle_alpha   90.00
_cell.angle_beta   90.00
_cell.angle_gamma   90.00
#
_symmetry.space_group_name_H-M   'P 1'
#
loop_
_entity.id
_entity.type
_entity.pdbx_description
1 polymer ?
#
loop_
_entity_poly.entity_id
_entity_poly.type
_entity_poly.pdbx_seq_one_letter_code
_entity_poly.pdbx_strand_id
1 'polypeptide(L)'
;MRLVGYAGSSGPQVGRVSGDVVTPVDGTVLELARRATREPGWQAPAAGDPLSLADLTPDAPVERPGALRDFYAFERHVATARKGRGLDMDPAWYERPVFYFSNPGALLGPGADVPTHPRTERLDFELELAWLIGWDVMGADEVTAAAAVVGYTVMNDWSARDVQREEMALNLGPAKGKDFATSLGPVLVTADEFDPTSGAMRAWVNGTQYSDADLSECHWSIAAMTAYAAEATVVRAGDVCGTGTCGTGCILELSLTHGTDAYPWLRPGDVVELEIEGIGRLVNRVAPASSPPWRRA
;
A
#
# COMPACT_ATOMS: atom_id res chain seq x y z
N MET A 1 8.57 -7.38 -15.06
CA MET A 1 9.59 -7.99 -14.14
C MET A 1 9.12 -7.88 -12.70
N ARG A 2 9.46 -8.86 -11.83
CA ARG A 2 9.09 -8.86 -10.41
C ARG A 2 10.35 -8.60 -9.59
N LEU A 3 10.35 -7.57 -8.76
CA LEU A 3 11.52 -7.10 -8.00
C LEU A 3 11.26 -7.21 -6.49
N VAL A 4 12.24 -7.72 -5.74
CA VAL A 4 12.25 -7.76 -4.27
C VAL A 4 13.47 -7.03 -3.75
N GLY A 5 13.26 -6.15 -2.76
CA GLY A 5 14.34 -5.66 -1.91
C GLY A 5 14.60 -6.64 -0.78
N TYR A 6 15.83 -6.84 -0.36
CA TYR A 6 16.16 -7.70 0.77
C TYR A 6 17.46 -7.28 1.47
N ALA A 7 17.59 -7.64 2.74
CA ALA A 7 18.81 -7.41 3.50
C ALA A 7 19.90 -8.39 3.05
N GLY A 8 20.98 -7.89 2.48
CA GLY A 8 22.17 -8.67 2.14
C GLY A 8 23.32 -8.45 3.11
N SER A 9 24.39 -9.25 3.00
CA SER A 9 25.56 -9.17 3.88
C SER A 9 26.33 -7.84 3.79
N SER A 10 26.22 -7.14 2.68
CA SER A 10 26.87 -5.84 2.41
C SER A 10 25.90 -4.64 2.45
N GLY A 11 24.66 -4.84 2.87
CA GLY A 11 23.59 -3.82 2.89
C GLY A 11 22.39 -4.24 2.06
N PRO A 12 21.44 -3.30 1.80
CA PRO A 12 20.27 -3.56 0.98
C PRO A 12 20.64 -4.04 -0.43
N GLN A 13 19.93 -5.04 -0.91
CA GLN A 13 20.11 -5.63 -2.24
C GLN A 13 18.78 -5.77 -2.95
N VAL A 14 18.83 -5.90 -4.28
CA VAL A 14 17.66 -6.14 -5.12
C VAL A 14 17.81 -7.46 -5.85
N GLY A 15 16.70 -8.18 -5.97
CA GLY A 15 16.64 -9.40 -6.74
C GLY A 15 15.43 -9.45 -7.67
N ARG A 16 15.60 -10.14 -8.79
CA ARG A 16 14.53 -10.50 -9.70
C ARG A 16 13.92 -11.82 -9.26
N VAL A 17 12.60 -11.84 -9.06
CA VAL A 17 11.85 -13.01 -8.57
C VAL A 17 11.25 -13.80 -9.73
N SER A 18 11.44 -15.12 -9.71
CA SER A 18 10.77 -16.07 -10.60
C SER A 18 10.40 -17.33 -9.80
N GLY A 19 9.10 -17.51 -9.51
CA GLY A 19 8.65 -18.50 -8.54
C GLY A 19 9.31 -18.27 -7.17
N ASP A 20 9.95 -19.31 -6.63
CA ASP A 20 10.66 -19.25 -5.33
C ASP A 20 12.13 -18.87 -5.46
N VAL A 21 12.58 -18.52 -6.68
CA VAL A 21 13.98 -18.18 -6.96
C VAL A 21 14.15 -16.68 -7.09
N VAL A 22 15.14 -16.14 -6.38
CA VAL A 22 15.58 -14.76 -6.46
C VAL A 22 16.94 -14.69 -7.12
N THR A 23 17.04 -14.03 -8.25
CA THR A 23 18.30 -13.76 -8.92
C THR A 23 18.79 -12.36 -8.51
N PRO A 24 19.90 -12.24 -7.77
CA PRO A 24 20.48 -10.93 -7.44
C PRO A 24 20.76 -10.11 -8.72
N VAL A 25 20.49 -8.81 -8.66
CA VAL A 25 20.69 -7.89 -9.78
C VAL A 25 21.30 -6.57 -9.29
N ASP A 26 22.08 -5.89 -10.14
CA ASP A 26 22.65 -4.59 -9.81
C ASP A 26 21.62 -3.47 -10.06
N GLY A 27 21.60 -2.47 -9.18
CA GLY A 27 20.76 -1.29 -9.26
C GLY A 27 19.69 -1.23 -8.19
N THR A 28 18.98 -0.12 -8.13
CA THR A 28 17.82 0.09 -7.26
C THR A 28 16.54 -0.41 -7.92
N VAL A 29 15.51 -0.70 -7.11
CA VAL A 29 14.19 -1.07 -7.62
C VAL A 29 13.66 -0.01 -8.60
N LEU A 30 13.83 1.29 -8.27
CA LEU A 30 13.38 2.39 -9.12
C LEU A 30 14.10 2.40 -10.49
N GLU A 31 15.43 2.24 -10.51
CA GLU A 31 16.20 2.21 -11.77
C GLU A 31 15.81 1.03 -12.67
N LEU A 32 15.67 -0.14 -12.07
CA LEU A 32 15.29 -1.36 -12.78
C LEU A 32 13.86 -1.29 -13.32
N ALA A 33 12.91 -0.78 -12.52
CA ALA A 33 11.53 -0.59 -12.94
C ALA A 33 11.41 0.45 -14.07
N ARG A 34 12.15 1.56 -13.98
CA ARG A 34 12.24 2.56 -15.07
C ARG A 34 12.72 1.94 -16.38
N ARG A 35 13.74 1.10 -16.28
CA ARG A 35 14.29 0.47 -17.48
C ARG A 35 13.31 -0.53 -18.08
N ALA A 36 12.70 -1.38 -17.27
CA ALA A 36 11.70 -2.35 -17.74
C ALA A 36 10.50 -1.65 -18.43
N THR A 37 10.04 -0.52 -17.89
CA THR A 37 8.95 0.26 -18.48
C THR A 37 9.32 0.88 -19.83
N ARG A 38 10.59 1.31 -20.01
CA ARG A 38 11.09 1.87 -21.28
C ARG A 38 11.43 0.83 -22.33
N GLU A 39 11.83 -0.36 -21.90
CA GLU A 39 12.28 -1.48 -22.72
C GLU A 39 11.44 -2.71 -22.36
N PRO A 40 10.15 -2.80 -22.77
CA PRO A 40 9.26 -3.90 -22.41
C PRO A 40 9.89 -5.27 -22.75
N GLY A 41 9.84 -6.19 -21.78
CA GLY A 41 10.49 -7.50 -21.89
C GLY A 41 11.98 -7.52 -21.54
N TRP A 42 12.58 -6.36 -21.23
CA TRP A 42 13.96 -6.35 -20.71
C TRP A 42 14.01 -7.05 -19.35
N GLN A 43 15.08 -7.84 -19.14
CA GLN A 43 15.33 -8.50 -17.86
C GLN A 43 16.67 -8.04 -17.31
N ALA A 44 16.72 -7.67 -16.03
CA ALA A 44 17.97 -7.29 -15.37
C ALA A 44 18.96 -8.47 -15.41
N PRO A 45 20.24 -8.26 -15.84
CA PRO A 45 21.25 -9.29 -15.80
C PRO A 45 21.50 -9.80 -14.37
N ALA A 46 21.82 -11.08 -14.25
CA ALA A 46 22.23 -11.65 -12.96
C ALA A 46 23.56 -11.03 -12.49
N ALA A 47 23.60 -10.62 -11.22
CA ALA A 47 24.79 -10.10 -10.55
C ALA A 47 25.33 -11.06 -9.47
N GLY A 48 24.72 -12.25 -9.33
CA GLY A 48 25.13 -13.28 -8.37
C GLY A 48 24.39 -14.60 -8.58
N ASP A 49 24.72 -15.57 -7.76
CA ASP A 49 24.05 -16.87 -7.78
C ASP A 49 22.60 -16.78 -7.30
N PRO A 50 21.70 -17.60 -7.86
CA PRO A 50 20.31 -17.64 -7.42
C PRO A 50 20.18 -18.00 -5.93
N LEU A 51 19.22 -17.34 -5.26
CA LEU A 51 18.86 -17.52 -3.85
C LEU A 51 17.44 -18.08 -3.74
N SER A 52 17.13 -18.75 -2.64
CA SER A 52 15.76 -19.11 -2.30
C SER A 52 15.05 -17.89 -1.67
N LEU A 53 13.86 -17.57 -2.13
CA LEU A 53 13.06 -16.50 -1.54
C LEU A 53 12.75 -16.75 -0.05
N ALA A 54 12.59 -18.03 0.32
CA ALA A 54 12.32 -18.42 1.70
C ALA A 54 13.51 -18.17 2.66
N ASP A 55 14.73 -18.07 2.13
CA ASP A 55 15.94 -17.82 2.92
C ASP A 55 16.27 -16.32 3.07
N LEU A 56 15.48 -15.45 2.43
CA LEU A 56 15.68 -14.01 2.46
C LEU A 56 14.83 -13.35 3.57
N THR A 57 15.30 -12.20 4.02
CA THR A 57 14.47 -11.25 4.78
C THR A 57 14.09 -10.14 3.82
N PRO A 58 12.88 -10.20 3.22
CA PRO A 58 12.44 -9.17 2.29
C PRO A 58 12.25 -7.83 3.00
N ASP A 59 12.59 -6.75 2.30
CA ASP A 59 12.31 -5.38 2.71
C ASP A 59 11.18 -4.78 1.85
N ALA A 60 10.68 -3.61 2.23
CA ALA A 60 9.75 -2.90 1.38
C ALA A 60 10.35 -2.72 -0.03
N PRO A 61 9.62 -3.04 -1.12
CA PRO A 61 10.18 -2.99 -2.46
C PRO A 61 10.42 -1.55 -2.97
N VAL A 62 10.19 -0.55 -2.13
CA VAL A 62 10.45 0.86 -2.41
C VAL A 62 11.26 1.45 -1.28
N GLU A 63 12.45 1.94 -1.61
CA GLU A 63 13.34 2.57 -0.65
C GLU A 63 12.95 4.04 -0.45
N ARG A 64 12.59 4.42 0.78
CA ARG A 64 12.44 5.80 1.27
C ARG A 64 11.80 6.76 0.26
N PRO A 65 10.53 6.60 -0.08
CA PRO A 65 9.84 7.55 -0.96
C PRO A 65 9.89 8.97 -0.38
N GLY A 66 9.95 9.97 -1.26
CA GLY A 66 9.91 11.38 -0.86
C GLY A 66 8.55 11.76 -0.28
N ALA A 67 7.49 11.13 -0.79
CA ALA A 67 6.12 11.25 -0.31
C ALA A 67 5.36 9.93 -0.47
N LEU A 68 4.41 9.72 0.41
CA LEU A 68 3.39 8.68 0.31
C LEU A 68 2.02 9.37 0.31
N ARG A 69 1.29 9.19 -0.78
CA ARG A 69 -0.08 9.70 -0.95
C ARG A 69 -1.03 8.54 -0.97
N ASP A 70 -2.07 8.63 -0.16
CA ASP A 70 -3.09 7.60 -0.11
C ASP A 70 -4.44 8.19 -0.50
N PHE A 71 -5.02 7.60 -1.54
CA PHE A 71 -6.28 8.04 -2.15
C PHE A 71 -7.50 7.43 -1.44
N TYR A 72 -8.67 7.69 -1.99
CA TYR A 72 -9.94 7.22 -1.45
C TYR A 72 -10.84 6.84 -2.63
N ALA A 73 -10.38 5.84 -3.43
CA ALA A 73 -10.86 5.63 -4.80
C ALA A 73 -11.92 4.54 -4.98
N PHE A 74 -12.21 3.72 -3.97
CA PHE A 74 -13.24 2.67 -4.06
C PHE A 74 -14.58 3.14 -3.50
N GLU A 75 -15.58 3.32 -4.36
CA GLU A 75 -16.91 3.85 -3.99
C GLU A 75 -17.58 3.03 -2.88
N ARG A 76 -17.53 1.70 -2.98
CA ARG A 76 -18.14 0.80 -1.99
C ARG A 76 -17.61 1.04 -0.57
N HIS A 77 -16.29 1.15 -0.43
CA HIS A 77 -15.65 1.46 0.85
C HIS A 77 -16.07 2.85 1.35
N VAL A 78 -15.99 3.87 0.50
CA VAL A 78 -16.33 5.25 0.84
C VAL A 78 -17.79 5.35 1.29
N ALA A 79 -18.72 4.76 0.53
CA ALA A 79 -20.14 4.77 0.85
C ALA A 79 -20.44 4.12 2.21
N THR A 80 -19.83 2.94 2.47
CA THR A 80 -20.02 2.23 3.74
C THR A 80 -19.45 3.02 4.93
N ALA A 81 -18.25 3.56 4.80
CA ALA A 81 -17.62 4.36 5.84
C ALA A 81 -18.39 5.67 6.12
N ARG A 82 -18.94 6.32 5.10
CA ARG A 82 -19.79 7.53 5.25
C ARG A 82 -21.13 7.19 5.90
N LYS A 83 -21.80 6.14 5.43
CA LYS A 83 -23.06 5.66 6.00
C LYS A 83 -22.92 5.31 7.48
N GLY A 84 -21.81 4.68 7.89
CA GLY A 84 -21.49 4.40 9.30
C GLY A 84 -21.36 5.65 10.17
N ARG A 85 -21.14 6.82 9.56
CA ARG A 85 -21.14 8.14 10.22
C ARG A 85 -22.46 8.91 10.06
N GLY A 86 -23.47 8.30 9.45
CA GLY A 86 -24.77 8.95 9.17
C GLY A 86 -24.72 9.96 8.01
N LEU A 87 -23.77 9.81 7.08
CA LEU A 87 -23.55 10.71 5.94
C LEU A 87 -23.82 9.98 4.63
N ASP A 88 -24.40 10.67 3.66
CA ASP A 88 -24.50 10.24 2.28
C ASP A 88 -23.19 10.48 1.51
N MET A 89 -23.07 9.92 0.30
CA MET A 89 -21.97 10.23 -0.61
C MET A 89 -21.95 11.74 -0.93
N ASP A 90 -20.73 12.31 -0.89
CA ASP A 90 -20.53 13.72 -1.24
C ASP A 90 -20.33 13.83 -2.77
N PRO A 91 -21.08 14.67 -3.49
CA PRO A 91 -20.89 14.85 -4.93
C PRO A 91 -19.44 15.22 -5.31
N ALA A 92 -18.72 15.95 -4.48
CA ALA A 92 -17.33 16.31 -4.72
C ALA A 92 -16.38 15.10 -4.83
N TRP A 93 -16.76 13.94 -4.26
CA TRP A 93 -16.00 12.71 -4.39
C TRP A 93 -15.99 12.19 -5.85
N TYR A 94 -17.06 12.43 -6.60
CA TYR A 94 -17.16 12.07 -8.03
C TYR A 94 -16.51 13.10 -8.96
N GLU A 95 -16.07 14.24 -8.43
CA GLU A 95 -15.45 15.31 -9.23
C GLU A 95 -13.93 15.20 -9.25
N ARG A 96 -13.31 14.66 -8.19
CA ARG A 96 -11.85 14.57 -8.06
C ARG A 96 -11.39 13.48 -7.11
N PRO A 97 -10.27 12.79 -7.41
CA PRO A 97 -9.70 11.77 -6.54
C PRO A 97 -8.92 12.43 -5.41
N VAL A 98 -9.54 12.53 -4.23
CA VAL A 98 -8.89 13.10 -3.04
C VAL A 98 -7.90 12.12 -2.41
N PHE A 99 -6.86 12.65 -1.77
CA PHE A 99 -5.87 11.87 -1.04
C PHE A 99 -5.41 12.61 0.23
N TYR A 100 -4.76 11.89 1.13
CA TYR A 100 -3.99 12.46 2.23
C TYR A 100 -2.52 12.05 2.12
N PHE A 101 -1.62 12.77 2.82
CA PHE A 101 -0.23 12.39 2.95
C PHE A 101 -0.05 11.44 4.13
N SER A 102 0.42 10.23 3.85
CA SER A 102 0.88 9.29 4.87
C SER A 102 2.37 9.49 5.15
N ASN A 103 2.91 8.71 6.10
CA ASN A 103 4.29 8.86 6.55
C ASN A 103 5.26 7.95 5.77
N PRO A 104 6.08 8.49 4.86
CA PRO A 104 7.06 7.69 4.13
C PRO A 104 8.21 7.15 5.02
N GLY A 105 8.32 7.66 6.25
CA GLY A 105 9.32 7.21 7.23
C GLY A 105 8.91 5.98 8.04
N ALA A 106 7.68 5.49 7.91
CA ALA A 106 7.14 4.35 8.66
C ALA A 106 6.82 3.13 7.78
N LEU A 107 7.59 2.94 6.69
CA LEU A 107 7.42 1.80 5.79
C LEU A 107 7.96 0.52 6.40
N LEU A 108 7.22 -0.56 6.19
CA LEU A 108 7.54 -1.92 6.62
C LEU A 108 7.51 -2.85 5.40
N GLY A 109 8.42 -3.83 5.39
CA GLY A 109 8.45 -4.89 4.38
C GLY A 109 7.62 -6.11 4.76
N PRO A 110 7.59 -7.12 3.88
CA PRO A 110 6.97 -8.42 4.15
C PRO A 110 7.62 -9.10 5.36
N GLY A 111 6.81 -9.72 6.21
CA GLY A 111 7.27 -10.41 7.41
C GLY A 111 7.67 -9.51 8.58
N ALA A 112 7.74 -8.19 8.38
CA ALA A 112 8.03 -7.27 9.47
C ALA A 112 6.92 -7.25 10.52
N ASP A 113 7.30 -7.14 11.79
CA ASP A 113 6.37 -6.93 12.89
C ASP A 113 5.82 -5.50 12.85
N VAL A 114 4.49 -5.37 12.94
CA VAL A 114 3.79 -4.09 12.89
C VAL A 114 3.48 -3.62 14.31
N PRO A 115 4.10 -2.54 14.79
CA PRO A 115 3.86 -2.05 16.14
C PRO A 115 2.42 -1.53 16.27
N THR A 116 1.70 -2.01 17.29
CA THR A 116 0.38 -1.44 17.63
C THR A 116 0.54 0.02 18.05
N HIS A 117 -0.34 0.91 17.58
CA HIS A 117 -0.36 2.29 18.07
C HIS A 117 -0.69 2.32 19.57
N PRO A 118 0.09 3.00 20.45
CA PRO A 118 0.01 2.84 21.91
C PRO A 118 -1.29 3.36 22.56
N ARG A 119 -2.17 4.00 21.78
CA ARG A 119 -3.47 4.52 22.25
C ARG A 119 -4.67 3.82 21.64
N THR A 120 -4.45 2.87 20.71
CA THR A 120 -5.56 2.26 20.00
C THR A 120 -6.05 0.98 20.68
N GLU A 121 -7.35 0.83 20.75
CA GLU A 121 -8.06 -0.42 21.01
C GLU A 121 -8.77 -0.93 19.74
N ARG A 122 -8.58 -0.22 18.61
CA ARG A 122 -9.25 -0.47 17.33
C ARG A 122 -8.24 -0.44 16.19
N LEU A 123 -7.22 -1.33 16.29
CA LEU A 123 -6.25 -1.51 15.20
C LEU A 123 -6.92 -2.24 14.04
N ASP A 124 -6.69 -1.75 12.83
CA ASP A 124 -7.27 -2.22 11.59
C ASP A 124 -6.21 -2.33 10.49
N PHE A 125 -6.49 -3.11 9.46
CA PHE A 125 -5.74 -3.17 8.21
C PHE A 125 -6.53 -2.50 7.08
N GLU A 126 -5.84 -2.10 6.00
CA GLU A 126 -6.47 -1.64 4.76
C GLU A 126 -5.78 -2.26 3.56
N LEU A 127 -6.52 -3.05 2.77
CA LEU A 127 -6.05 -3.69 1.54
C LEU A 127 -6.13 -2.72 0.37
N GLU A 128 -4.97 -2.42 -0.21
CA GLU A 128 -4.82 -1.44 -1.28
C GLU A 128 -3.82 -1.89 -2.35
N LEU A 129 -4.00 -1.36 -3.57
CA LEU A 129 -2.95 -1.34 -4.58
C LEU A 129 -2.12 -0.07 -4.41
N ALA A 130 -0.78 -0.21 -4.43
CA ALA A 130 0.11 0.94 -4.51
C ALA A 130 0.90 0.95 -5.80
N TRP A 131 1.29 2.15 -6.26
CA TRP A 131 2.14 2.33 -7.43
C TRP A 131 3.32 3.25 -7.17
N LEU A 132 4.41 3.00 -7.90
CA LEU A 132 5.68 3.73 -7.83
C LEU A 132 5.78 4.70 -9.00
N ILE A 133 6.09 5.96 -8.70
CA ILE A 133 6.36 6.99 -9.69
C ILE A 133 7.81 6.89 -10.18
N GLY A 134 7.98 6.76 -11.49
CA GLY A 134 9.29 6.61 -12.13
C GLY A 134 9.95 7.92 -12.52
N TRP A 135 9.19 8.95 -12.85
CA TRP A 135 9.70 10.26 -13.32
C TRP A 135 8.93 11.39 -12.67
N ASP A 136 9.60 12.54 -12.51
CA ASP A 136 8.96 13.75 -12.01
C ASP A 136 7.81 14.17 -12.96
N VAL A 137 6.64 14.43 -12.38
CA VAL A 137 5.41 14.83 -13.09
C VAL A 137 4.84 16.08 -12.44
N MET A 138 4.47 17.07 -13.25
CA MET A 138 3.79 18.29 -12.81
C MET A 138 2.80 18.76 -13.89
N GLY A 139 1.55 19.03 -13.52
CA GLY A 139 0.54 19.57 -14.42
C GLY A 139 0.27 18.68 -15.66
N ALA A 140 0.38 17.36 -15.49
CA ALA A 140 0.27 16.39 -16.57
C ALA A 140 -1.19 15.99 -16.85
N ASP A 141 -1.48 15.66 -18.10
CA ASP A 141 -2.68 14.93 -18.46
C ASP A 141 -2.60 13.46 -18.02
N GLU A 142 -3.69 12.72 -18.10
CA GLU A 142 -3.74 11.33 -17.68
C GLU A 142 -2.77 10.41 -18.46
N VAL A 143 -2.54 10.70 -19.74
CA VAL A 143 -1.62 9.90 -20.58
C VAL A 143 -0.18 10.04 -20.08
N THR A 144 0.24 11.28 -19.82
CA THR A 144 1.57 11.59 -19.28
C THR A 144 1.73 11.06 -17.85
N ALA A 145 0.68 11.18 -17.03
CA ALA A 145 0.65 10.68 -15.67
C ALA A 145 0.75 9.15 -15.61
N ALA A 146 0.01 8.44 -16.47
CA ALA A 146 0.10 6.98 -16.58
C ALA A 146 1.50 6.53 -17.00
N ALA A 147 2.14 7.23 -17.97
CA ALA A 147 3.48 6.92 -18.43
C ALA A 147 4.56 7.14 -17.35
N ALA A 148 4.25 7.87 -16.28
CA ALA A 148 5.18 8.06 -15.16
C ALA A 148 5.15 6.92 -14.14
N VAL A 149 4.17 6.03 -14.20
CA VAL A 149 4.06 4.85 -13.32
C VAL A 149 4.98 3.75 -13.81
N VAL A 150 5.81 3.19 -12.92
CA VAL A 150 6.81 2.17 -13.29
C VAL A 150 6.60 0.81 -12.64
N GLY A 151 5.68 0.70 -11.70
CA GLY A 151 5.38 -0.60 -11.09
C GLY A 151 4.36 -0.50 -9.96
N TYR A 152 3.89 -1.67 -9.53
CA TYR A 152 2.79 -1.86 -8.59
C TYR A 152 3.16 -2.84 -7.48
N THR A 153 2.60 -2.65 -6.30
CA THR A 153 2.79 -3.52 -5.13
C THR A 153 1.53 -3.54 -4.26
N VAL A 154 1.39 -4.51 -3.38
CA VAL A 154 0.35 -4.49 -2.36
C VAL A 154 0.72 -3.50 -1.26
N MET A 155 -0.26 -2.74 -0.78
CA MET A 155 -0.12 -1.85 0.36
C MET A 155 -1.11 -2.24 1.47
N ASN A 156 -0.64 -2.13 2.71
CA ASN A 156 -1.48 -2.15 3.90
C ASN A 156 -1.31 -0.83 4.65
N ASP A 157 -2.34 0.00 4.66
CA ASP A 157 -2.38 1.24 5.43
C ASP A 157 -2.94 0.97 6.83
N TRP A 158 -2.05 0.64 7.77
CA TRP A 158 -2.42 0.30 9.14
C TRP A 158 -3.09 1.46 9.85
N SER A 159 -4.24 1.18 10.47
CA SER A 159 -5.16 2.22 10.96
C SER A 159 -5.49 2.05 12.44
N ALA A 160 -5.23 3.08 13.24
CA ALA A 160 -5.70 3.21 14.61
C ALA A 160 -7.02 3.99 14.60
N ARG A 161 -8.17 3.29 14.46
CA ARG A 161 -9.47 3.90 14.11
C ARG A 161 -10.04 4.86 15.15
N ASP A 162 -9.80 4.61 16.42
CA ASP A 162 -10.19 5.50 17.51
C ASP A 162 -9.37 6.79 17.50
N VAL A 163 -8.05 6.71 17.30
CA VAL A 163 -7.16 7.87 17.13
C VAL A 163 -7.53 8.67 15.89
N GLN A 164 -7.70 8.00 14.74
CA GLN A 164 -8.14 8.63 13.49
C GLN A 164 -9.45 9.40 13.66
N ARG A 165 -10.43 8.82 14.35
CA ARG A 165 -11.72 9.48 14.60
C ARG A 165 -11.58 10.77 15.41
N GLU A 166 -10.71 10.78 16.43
CA GLU A 166 -10.44 11.97 17.25
C GLU A 166 -9.80 13.07 16.42
N GLU A 167 -8.82 12.75 15.59
CA GLU A 167 -8.15 13.70 14.70
C GLU A 167 -9.10 14.30 13.66
N MET A 168 -9.90 13.46 13.02
CA MET A 168 -10.88 13.91 12.01
C MET A 168 -11.94 14.84 12.62
N ALA A 169 -12.30 14.66 13.90
CA ALA A 169 -13.21 15.57 14.61
C ALA A 169 -12.61 16.99 14.77
N LEU A 170 -11.29 17.11 14.72
CA LEU A 170 -10.56 18.40 14.72
C LEU A 170 -10.33 18.99 13.31
N ASN A 171 -10.84 18.33 12.26
CA ASN A 171 -10.69 18.70 10.84
C ASN A 171 -9.21 18.75 10.35
N LEU A 172 -8.33 17.96 10.94
CA LEU A 172 -6.90 17.84 10.58
C LEU A 172 -6.48 16.38 10.43
N GLY A 173 -7.19 15.48 10.19
CA GLY A 173 -6.75 14.09 10.01
C GLY A 173 -6.97 13.60 8.59
N PRO A 174 -6.53 12.34 8.38
CA PRO A 174 -5.80 11.50 9.33
C PRO A 174 -4.34 11.90 9.48
N ALA A 175 -3.76 11.69 10.68
CA ALA A 175 -2.36 11.90 10.97
C ALA A 175 -1.82 10.75 11.86
N LYS A 176 -1.80 10.91 13.20
CA LYS A 176 -1.29 9.89 14.14
C LYS A 176 -2.04 8.55 14.08
N GLY A 177 -3.29 8.57 13.65
CA GLY A 177 -4.07 7.36 13.42
C GLY A 177 -3.58 6.49 12.26
N LYS A 178 -2.68 7.02 11.40
CA LYS A 178 -2.20 6.39 10.16
C LYS A 178 -0.66 6.39 10.03
N ASP A 179 0.05 7.35 10.63
CA ASP A 179 1.46 7.60 10.36
C ASP A 179 2.44 6.63 11.04
N PHE A 180 1.95 5.64 11.80
CA PHE A 180 2.77 4.74 12.60
C PHE A 180 3.28 3.52 11.84
N ALA A 181 2.60 3.09 10.77
CA ALA A 181 3.01 1.98 9.93
C ALA A 181 2.28 1.97 8.58
N THR A 182 2.99 1.68 7.51
CA THR A 182 2.47 1.29 6.20
C THR A 182 3.30 0.13 5.67
N SER A 183 2.69 -1.01 5.34
CA SER A 183 3.42 -2.15 4.79
C SER A 183 3.33 -2.18 3.27
N LEU A 184 4.44 -2.47 2.58
CA LEU A 184 4.51 -2.64 1.13
C LEU A 184 5.15 -3.99 0.78
N GLY A 185 4.66 -4.65 -0.24
CA GLY A 185 5.20 -5.91 -0.74
C GLY A 185 4.16 -6.83 -1.40
N PRO A 186 4.49 -8.11 -1.61
CA PRO A 186 5.78 -8.78 -1.34
C PRO A 186 6.87 -8.39 -2.32
N VAL A 187 6.50 -7.92 -3.51
CA VAL A 187 7.38 -7.52 -4.60
C VAL A 187 6.83 -6.26 -5.28
N LEU A 188 7.66 -5.56 -6.03
CA LEU A 188 7.21 -4.63 -7.06
C LEU A 188 7.10 -5.40 -8.39
N VAL A 189 5.93 -5.37 -9.03
CA VAL A 189 5.74 -5.83 -10.40
C VAL A 189 5.82 -4.61 -11.32
N THR A 190 6.69 -4.67 -12.32
CA THR A 190 6.90 -3.54 -13.26
C THR A 190 5.65 -3.30 -14.12
N ALA A 191 5.43 -2.04 -14.51
CA ALA A 191 4.19 -1.60 -15.18
C ALA A 191 3.93 -2.29 -16.52
N ASP A 192 4.96 -2.81 -17.18
CA ASP A 192 4.84 -3.59 -18.42
C ASP A 192 4.28 -5.02 -18.21
N GLU A 193 4.23 -5.51 -16.97
CA GLU A 193 3.78 -6.87 -16.62
C GLU A 193 2.53 -6.91 -15.72
N PHE A 194 1.93 -5.77 -15.40
CA PHE A 194 0.76 -5.71 -14.53
C PHE A 194 -0.35 -4.82 -15.10
N ASP A 195 -1.57 -5.34 -15.11
CA ASP A 195 -2.79 -4.58 -15.43
C ASP A 195 -3.46 -4.11 -14.13
N PRO A 196 -3.46 -2.80 -13.81
CA PRO A 196 -4.08 -2.28 -12.60
C PRO A 196 -5.60 -2.13 -12.69
N THR A 197 -6.23 -2.53 -13.79
CA THR A 197 -7.67 -2.32 -14.04
C THR A 197 -8.53 -3.51 -13.65
N SER A 198 -7.92 -4.67 -13.35
CA SER A 198 -8.63 -5.90 -12.99
C SER A 198 -7.74 -6.84 -12.20
N GLY A 199 -8.36 -7.70 -11.39
CA GLY A 199 -7.68 -8.70 -10.59
C GLY A 199 -8.20 -8.77 -9.17
N ALA A 200 -8.25 -9.98 -8.63
CA ALA A 200 -8.79 -10.21 -7.31
C ALA A 200 -7.93 -9.58 -6.21
N MET A 201 -8.60 -8.96 -5.23
CA MET A 201 -8.03 -8.40 -4.01
C MET A 201 -8.59 -9.15 -2.80
N ARG A 202 -7.74 -9.83 -2.04
CA ARG A 202 -8.17 -10.68 -0.92
C ARG A 202 -7.41 -10.39 0.35
N ALA A 203 -8.09 -10.50 1.50
CA ALA A 203 -7.47 -10.36 2.81
C ALA A 203 -7.86 -11.49 3.73
N TRP A 204 -6.92 -11.91 4.60
CA TRP A 204 -7.14 -12.88 5.66
C TRP A 204 -6.59 -12.35 6.98
N VAL A 205 -7.29 -12.70 8.06
CA VAL A 205 -6.79 -12.50 9.43
C VAL A 205 -6.76 -13.87 10.10
N ASN A 206 -5.58 -14.29 10.56
CA ASN A 206 -5.35 -15.60 11.18
C ASN A 206 -5.88 -16.77 10.32
N GLY A 207 -5.70 -16.68 9.00
CA GLY A 207 -6.15 -17.68 8.03
C GLY A 207 -7.64 -17.63 7.69
N THR A 208 -8.44 -16.78 8.33
CA THR A 208 -9.85 -16.57 7.99
C THR A 208 -9.97 -15.45 6.96
N GLN A 209 -10.64 -15.71 5.83
CA GLN A 209 -10.84 -14.71 4.78
C GLN A 209 -11.81 -13.62 5.23
N TYR A 210 -11.37 -12.36 5.11
CA TYR A 210 -12.13 -11.16 5.46
C TYR A 210 -12.59 -10.38 4.23
N SER A 211 -11.78 -10.34 3.16
CA SER A 211 -12.08 -9.59 1.94
C SER A 211 -11.99 -10.48 0.69
N ASP A 212 -12.88 -10.21 -0.26
CA ASP A 212 -12.85 -10.71 -1.64
C ASP A 212 -13.45 -9.61 -2.52
N ALA A 213 -12.57 -8.81 -3.12
CA ALA A 213 -12.90 -7.66 -3.96
C ALA A 213 -12.12 -7.76 -5.29
N ASP A 214 -12.30 -6.81 -6.17
CA ASP A 214 -11.61 -6.76 -7.46
C ASP A 214 -11.13 -5.34 -7.79
N LEU A 215 -9.97 -5.21 -8.43
CA LEU A 215 -9.41 -3.93 -8.86
C LEU A 215 -10.34 -3.15 -9.78
N SER A 216 -11.18 -3.84 -10.56
CA SER A 216 -12.18 -3.21 -11.45
C SER A 216 -13.26 -2.41 -10.69
N GLU A 217 -13.39 -2.60 -9.37
CA GLU A 217 -14.29 -1.80 -8.52
C GLU A 217 -13.72 -0.39 -8.19
N CYS A 218 -12.45 -0.12 -8.55
CA CYS A 218 -11.83 1.19 -8.35
C CYS A 218 -12.49 2.23 -9.27
N HIS A 219 -13.09 3.26 -8.68
CA HIS A 219 -13.78 4.29 -9.44
C HIS A 219 -12.82 5.18 -10.23
N TRP A 220 -11.69 5.54 -9.63
CA TRP A 220 -10.69 6.41 -10.24
C TRP A 220 -9.55 5.61 -10.85
N SER A 221 -9.18 5.92 -12.09
CA SER A 221 -8.01 5.31 -12.72
C SER A 221 -6.71 5.75 -12.05
N ILE A 222 -5.69 4.90 -12.08
CA ILE A 222 -4.32 5.25 -11.62
C ILE A 222 -3.81 6.51 -12.35
N ALA A 223 -4.14 6.65 -13.64
CA ALA A 223 -3.81 7.81 -14.46
C ALA A 223 -4.44 9.11 -13.92
N ALA A 224 -5.76 9.09 -13.65
CA ALA A 224 -6.48 10.24 -13.11
C ALA A 224 -5.97 10.63 -11.71
N MET A 225 -5.75 9.65 -10.84
CA MET A 225 -5.20 9.88 -9.49
C MET A 225 -3.79 10.50 -9.56
N THR A 226 -2.93 9.98 -10.43
CA THR A 226 -1.56 10.50 -10.61
C THR A 226 -1.58 11.92 -11.20
N ALA A 227 -2.43 12.18 -12.20
CA ALA A 227 -2.60 13.51 -12.80
C ALA A 227 -3.09 14.53 -11.77
N TYR A 228 -4.09 14.17 -10.95
CA TYR A 228 -4.58 15.02 -9.87
C TYR A 228 -3.51 15.29 -8.80
N ALA A 229 -2.74 14.28 -8.39
CA ALA A 229 -1.64 14.46 -7.46
C ALA A 229 -0.57 15.42 -7.99
N ALA A 230 -0.39 15.48 -9.31
CA ALA A 230 0.56 16.36 -10.00
C ALA A 230 0.00 17.75 -10.32
N GLU A 231 -1.26 18.06 -9.98
CA GLU A 231 -1.84 19.38 -10.17
C GLU A 231 -1.15 20.40 -9.27
N ALA A 232 -0.61 21.47 -9.86
CA ALA A 232 0.07 22.58 -9.20
C ALA A 232 1.27 22.19 -8.30
N THR A 233 1.76 20.95 -8.35
CA THR A 233 2.93 20.47 -7.59
C THR A 233 3.68 19.40 -8.36
N VAL A 234 4.93 19.14 -7.95
CA VAL A 234 5.70 18.03 -8.53
C VAL A 234 5.46 16.77 -7.71
N VAL A 235 4.97 15.72 -8.36
CA VAL A 235 5.08 14.34 -7.88
C VAL A 235 6.43 13.82 -8.36
N ARG A 236 7.28 13.39 -7.44
CA ARG A 236 8.67 13.07 -7.76
C ARG A 236 8.87 11.59 -8.05
N ALA A 237 9.87 11.33 -8.83
CA ALA A 237 10.40 9.99 -9.00
C ALA A 237 10.76 9.35 -7.65
N GLY A 238 10.24 8.16 -7.41
CA GLY A 238 10.36 7.46 -6.13
C GLY A 238 9.20 7.70 -5.16
N ASP A 239 8.29 8.66 -5.44
CA ASP A 239 7.05 8.80 -4.65
C ASP A 239 6.17 7.55 -4.84
N VAL A 240 5.43 7.22 -3.79
CA VAL A 240 4.46 6.12 -3.78
C VAL A 240 3.05 6.68 -3.59
N CYS A 241 2.10 6.08 -4.28
CA CYS A 241 0.69 6.35 -4.08
C CYS A 241 -0.07 5.06 -3.83
N GLY A 242 -1.08 5.09 -2.95
CA GLY A 242 -2.04 4.02 -2.68
C GLY A 242 -3.42 4.37 -3.23
N THR A 243 -4.20 3.36 -3.62
CA THR A 243 -5.56 3.55 -4.17
C THR A 243 -6.58 3.95 -3.12
N GLY A 244 -6.27 3.79 -1.86
CA GLY A 244 -7.29 3.67 -0.83
C GLY A 244 -7.85 2.25 -0.77
N THR A 245 -8.49 1.96 0.35
CA THR A 245 -9.03 0.64 0.70
C THR A 245 -10.07 0.17 -0.30
N CYS A 246 -9.95 -1.07 -0.79
CA CYS A 246 -10.98 -1.71 -1.61
C CYS A 246 -12.25 -2.02 -0.78
N GLY A 247 -13.37 -2.29 -1.45
CA GLY A 247 -14.60 -2.73 -0.78
C GLY A 247 -14.36 -3.98 0.07
N THR A 248 -14.80 -3.99 1.31
CA THR A 248 -14.55 -5.01 2.35
C THR A 248 -13.07 -5.14 2.79
N GLY A 249 -12.19 -4.29 2.29
CA GLY A 249 -10.75 -4.37 2.52
C GLY A 249 -10.28 -3.93 3.90
N CYS A 250 -11.17 -3.71 4.88
CA CYS A 250 -10.81 -3.37 6.26
C CYS A 250 -11.85 -3.85 7.27
N ILE A 251 -11.44 -3.98 8.55
CA ILE A 251 -12.33 -4.38 9.65
C ILE A 251 -13.40 -3.31 9.90
N LEU A 252 -13.07 -2.02 9.77
CA LEU A 252 -14.06 -0.94 9.98
C LEU A 252 -15.31 -1.16 9.13
N GLU A 253 -15.14 -1.37 7.83
CA GLU A 253 -16.25 -1.61 6.91
C GLU A 253 -17.03 -2.88 7.25
N LEU A 254 -16.32 -3.96 7.51
CA LEU A 254 -16.91 -5.26 7.87
C LEU A 254 -17.67 -5.19 9.20
N SER A 255 -17.11 -4.52 10.21
CA SER A 255 -17.75 -4.35 11.51
C SER A 255 -19.01 -3.49 11.45
N LEU A 256 -19.04 -2.47 10.60
CA LEU A 256 -20.24 -1.65 10.35
C LEU A 256 -21.35 -2.44 9.68
N THR A 257 -21.00 -3.42 8.85
CA THR A 257 -21.97 -4.22 8.10
C THR A 257 -22.44 -5.46 8.85
N HIS A 258 -21.53 -6.14 9.59
CA HIS A 258 -21.74 -7.46 10.17
C HIS A 258 -21.59 -7.51 11.71
N GLY A 259 -21.13 -6.42 12.32
CA GLY A 259 -20.87 -6.32 13.75
C GLY A 259 -19.43 -6.67 14.14
N THR A 260 -18.99 -6.09 15.26
CA THR A 260 -17.62 -6.26 15.79
C THR A 260 -17.34 -7.66 16.34
N ASP A 261 -18.36 -8.42 16.70
CA ASP A 261 -18.19 -9.81 17.17
C ASP A 261 -17.79 -10.74 16.02
N ALA A 262 -18.28 -10.47 14.81
CA ALA A 262 -17.92 -11.23 13.60
C ALA A 262 -16.54 -10.84 13.06
N TYR A 263 -16.18 -9.56 13.18
CA TYR A 263 -14.92 -9.00 12.69
C TYR A 263 -14.26 -8.16 13.80
N PRO A 264 -13.56 -8.83 14.77
CA PRO A 264 -12.92 -8.15 15.88
C PRO A 264 -11.70 -7.34 15.42
N TRP A 265 -11.42 -6.25 16.15
CA TRP A 265 -10.21 -5.44 15.95
C TRP A 265 -8.94 -6.24 16.19
N LEU A 266 -7.89 -5.94 15.44
CA LEU A 266 -6.61 -6.62 15.53
C LEU A 266 -5.94 -6.42 16.89
N ARG A 267 -5.19 -7.45 17.30
CA ARG A 267 -4.42 -7.50 18.56
C ARG A 267 -3.01 -8.00 18.32
N PRO A 268 -2.06 -7.71 19.22
CA PRO A 268 -0.74 -8.31 19.17
C PRO A 268 -0.79 -9.84 19.07
N GLY A 269 -0.08 -10.38 18.09
CA GLY A 269 -0.08 -11.80 17.73
C GLY A 269 -0.88 -12.13 16.47
N ASP A 270 -1.85 -11.29 16.07
CA ASP A 270 -2.61 -11.53 14.84
C ASP A 270 -1.72 -11.42 13.60
N VAL A 271 -2.03 -12.24 12.61
CA VAL A 271 -1.38 -12.26 11.30
C VAL A 271 -2.38 -11.78 10.26
N VAL A 272 -1.98 -10.76 9.51
CA VAL A 272 -2.74 -10.20 8.39
C VAL A 272 -2.04 -10.57 7.08
N GLU A 273 -2.81 -11.11 6.15
CA GLU A 273 -2.36 -11.48 4.81
C GLU A 273 -3.19 -10.72 3.79
N LEU A 274 -2.53 -9.98 2.92
CA LEU A 274 -3.17 -9.21 1.84
C LEU A 274 -2.63 -9.69 0.50
N GLU A 275 -3.52 -9.98 -0.44
CA GLU A 275 -3.16 -10.51 -1.75
C GLU A 275 -3.82 -9.70 -2.86
N ILE A 276 -3.03 -9.38 -3.87
CA ILE A 276 -3.53 -8.91 -5.16
C ILE A 276 -3.06 -9.88 -6.24
N GLU A 277 -4.00 -10.35 -7.05
CA GLU A 277 -3.73 -11.24 -8.17
C GLU A 277 -2.70 -10.60 -9.11
N GLY A 278 -1.71 -11.39 -9.54
CA GLY A 278 -0.60 -10.88 -10.37
C GLY A 278 0.57 -10.26 -9.56
N ILE A 279 0.36 -9.82 -8.31
CA ILE A 279 1.43 -9.30 -7.44
C ILE A 279 1.88 -10.35 -6.42
N GLY A 280 0.95 -10.94 -5.69
CA GLY A 280 1.23 -11.94 -4.65
C GLY A 280 0.72 -11.49 -3.28
N ARG A 281 1.26 -12.11 -2.23
CA ARG A 281 0.74 -12.00 -0.87
C ARG A 281 1.71 -11.32 0.07
N LEU A 282 1.31 -10.19 0.63
CA LEU A 282 1.97 -9.46 1.70
C LEU A 282 1.50 -10.01 3.05
N VAL A 283 2.41 -10.41 3.91
CA VAL A 283 2.10 -10.97 5.23
C VAL A 283 2.83 -10.19 6.30
N ASN A 284 2.10 -9.76 7.33
CA ASN A 284 2.68 -9.10 8.51
C ASN A 284 2.02 -9.60 9.79
N ARG A 285 2.76 -9.56 10.89
CA ARG A 285 2.28 -9.87 12.23
C ARG A 285 2.13 -8.61 13.06
N VAL A 286 1.05 -8.49 13.79
CA VAL A 286 0.84 -7.40 14.75
C VAL A 286 1.70 -7.65 15.99
N ALA A 287 2.48 -6.65 16.39
CA ALA A 287 3.31 -6.64 17.59
C ALA A 287 2.77 -5.67 18.65
N PRO A 288 3.15 -5.81 19.92
CA PRO A 288 2.87 -4.81 20.94
C PRO A 288 3.42 -3.43 20.56
N ALA A 289 2.88 -2.38 21.19
CA ALA A 289 3.38 -1.02 20.99
C ALA A 289 4.87 -0.93 21.38
N SER A 290 5.66 -0.28 20.50
CA SER A 290 7.12 -0.12 20.68
C SER A 290 7.47 1.03 21.64
N SER A 291 6.52 1.88 22.00
CA SER A 291 6.70 3.03 22.89
C SER A 291 5.45 3.28 23.74
N PRO A 292 5.59 3.88 24.94
CA PRO A 292 4.44 4.34 25.71
C PRO A 292 3.71 5.48 24.99
N PRO A 293 2.42 5.72 25.30
CA PRO A 293 1.69 6.86 24.77
C PRO A 293 2.30 8.17 25.29
N TRP A 294 2.43 9.16 24.41
CA TRP A 294 2.83 10.51 24.81
C TRP A 294 1.84 11.07 25.83
N ARG A 295 2.36 11.71 26.87
CA ARG A 295 1.60 12.42 27.89
C ARG A 295 2.11 13.86 28.02
N ARG A 296 1.18 14.77 28.23
CA ARG A 296 1.54 16.14 28.62
C ARG A 296 2.15 16.09 30.03
N ALA A 297 3.29 16.75 30.21
CA ALA A 297 3.96 16.90 31.49
C ALA A 297 3.13 17.81 32.45
#